data_13e8e9ff874c4f0680e6655cfadb6232
#
_entry.id   13e8e9ff874c4f0680e6655cfadb6232
#
_cell.length_a   1.000
_cell.length_b   1.000
_cell.length_c   1.000
_cell.angle_alpha   90.00
_cell.angle_beta   90.00
_cell.angle_gamma   90.00
#
_symmetry.space_group_name_H-M   'P 1'
#
loop_
_entity.id
_entity.type
_entity.pdbx_description
1 polymer ?
#
loop_
_entity_poly.entity_id
_entity_poly.type
_entity_poly.pdbx_seq_one_letter_code
_entity_poly.pdbx_strand_id
1 'polypeptide(L)'
;MSYLDEIFGLAGKVAIVTGGGRGIGQTVAIGLAKAGAEVVVIARSNADETISKITGEGGKCCFVRADVTKEAEVDAALAEIMQKSGRIDVVFNNAGICKHQSTFEASVADWREVIDTNLTGEYIMARAAAKIMVENGIHGSIINMASMSGTIANIPQWQCSYNASKAGVIHMTRSLALEWAKYGIRVNSLSPGYIATPMSVDTPQELKDAWMPLIPMHRMGTPEELVPAVLYLASSASGYTTGSDIIVDGAYTCF
;
A
#
# COMPACT_ATOMS: atom_id res chain seq x y z
N MET A 1 -1.80 -12.40 26.66
CA MET A 1 -2.01 -12.09 25.24
C MET A 1 -3.42 -12.54 24.90
N SER A 2 -4.28 -11.67 24.34
CA SER A 2 -5.62 -12.08 23.94
C SER A 2 -5.56 -12.93 22.65
N TYR A 3 -6.63 -13.66 22.33
CA TYR A 3 -6.73 -14.41 21.07
C TYR A 3 -6.54 -13.50 19.83
N LEU A 4 -7.02 -12.26 19.92
CA LEU A 4 -6.82 -11.28 18.84
C LEU A 4 -5.36 -10.85 18.71
N ASP A 5 -4.64 -10.70 19.83
CA ASP A 5 -3.20 -10.40 19.81
C ASP A 5 -2.40 -11.54 19.19
N GLU A 6 -2.82 -12.78 19.41
CA GLU A 6 -2.17 -13.96 18.84
C GLU A 6 -2.28 -14.01 17.32
N ILE A 7 -3.46 -13.74 16.77
CA ILE A 7 -3.71 -13.87 15.32
C ILE A 7 -3.44 -12.60 14.51
N PHE A 8 -3.65 -11.41 15.09
CA PHE A 8 -3.49 -10.11 14.41
C PHE A 8 -2.28 -9.32 14.90
N GLY A 9 -1.64 -9.73 16.00
CA GLY A 9 -0.52 -9.01 16.56
C GLY A 9 0.73 -9.08 15.68
N LEU A 10 1.48 -7.97 15.69
CA LEU A 10 2.71 -7.79 14.93
C LEU A 10 3.92 -7.54 15.85
N ALA A 11 3.83 -7.92 17.13
CA ALA A 11 4.92 -7.75 18.08
C ALA A 11 6.22 -8.43 17.59
N GLY A 12 7.32 -7.69 17.59
CA GLY A 12 8.63 -8.16 17.10
C GLY A 12 8.75 -8.25 15.59
N LYS A 13 7.78 -7.72 14.83
CA LYS A 13 7.81 -7.60 13.36
C LYS A 13 8.25 -6.22 12.94
N VAL A 14 8.92 -6.12 11.78
CA VAL A 14 9.29 -4.88 11.13
C VAL A 14 8.42 -4.72 9.89
N ALA A 15 7.68 -3.60 9.83
CA ALA A 15 6.77 -3.28 8.75
C ALA A 15 7.23 -2.02 7.99
N ILE A 16 7.45 -2.16 6.70
CA ILE A 16 7.76 -1.04 5.80
C ILE A 16 6.45 -0.50 5.21
N VAL A 17 6.29 0.83 5.22
CA VAL A 17 5.18 1.51 4.57
C VAL A 17 5.74 2.55 3.60
N THR A 18 5.59 2.31 2.28
CA THR A 18 5.98 3.32 1.29
C THR A 18 4.91 4.41 1.18
N GLY A 19 5.33 5.67 1.08
CA GLY A 19 4.39 6.79 1.06
C GLY A 19 3.63 6.99 2.37
N GLY A 20 4.19 6.54 3.50
CA GLY A 20 3.56 6.56 4.83
C GLY A 20 3.53 7.92 5.54
N GLY A 21 3.90 9.01 4.87
CA GLY A 21 3.95 10.35 5.48
C GLY A 21 2.58 11.04 5.62
N ARG A 22 1.55 10.59 4.89
CA ARG A 22 0.19 11.18 4.90
C ARG A 22 -0.87 10.19 4.40
N GLY A 23 -2.14 10.56 4.57
CA GLY A 23 -3.29 9.85 4.01
C GLY A 23 -3.35 8.38 4.43
N ILE A 24 -3.68 7.49 3.47
CA ILE A 24 -3.83 6.05 3.72
C ILE A 24 -2.54 5.48 4.32
N GLY A 25 -1.38 5.80 3.74
CA GLY A 25 -0.11 5.28 4.22
C GLY A 25 0.20 5.66 5.67
N GLN A 26 -0.09 6.90 6.08
CA GLN A 26 0.06 7.36 7.47
C GLN A 26 -0.87 6.57 8.41
N THR A 27 -2.15 6.47 8.05
CA THR A 27 -3.15 5.78 8.89
C THR A 27 -2.82 4.29 9.04
N VAL A 28 -2.39 3.64 7.96
CA VAL A 28 -1.93 2.25 7.99
C VAL A 28 -0.66 2.09 8.83
N ALA A 29 0.32 2.99 8.68
CA ALA A 29 1.54 2.98 9.51
C ALA A 29 1.22 3.03 11.00
N ILE A 30 0.30 3.92 11.40
CA ILE A 30 -0.18 4.03 12.78
C ILE A 30 -0.88 2.72 13.21
N GLY A 31 -1.74 2.16 12.35
CA GLY A 31 -2.43 0.89 12.64
C GLY A 31 -1.48 -0.29 12.85
N LEU A 32 -0.46 -0.43 12.00
CA LEU A 32 0.58 -1.46 12.13
C LEU A 32 1.39 -1.29 13.43
N ALA A 33 1.72 -0.04 13.80
CA ALA A 33 2.41 0.25 15.05
C ALA A 33 1.54 -0.10 16.27
N LYS A 34 0.23 0.22 16.25
CA LYS A 34 -0.73 -0.18 17.32
C LYS A 34 -0.85 -1.69 17.45
N ALA A 35 -0.66 -2.44 16.37
CA ALA A 35 -0.60 -3.90 16.42
C ALA A 35 0.76 -4.44 16.91
N GLY A 36 1.72 -3.57 17.26
CA GLY A 36 3.00 -3.92 17.86
C GLY A 36 4.19 -3.99 16.90
N ALA A 37 4.02 -3.63 15.62
CA ALA A 37 5.13 -3.58 14.67
C ALA A 37 6.08 -2.41 14.94
N GLU A 38 7.36 -2.61 14.69
CA GLU A 38 8.27 -1.53 14.39
C GLU A 38 8.01 -1.06 12.95
N VAL A 39 7.66 0.21 12.77
CA VAL A 39 7.27 0.75 11.46
C VAL A 39 8.42 1.55 10.86
N VAL A 40 8.72 1.29 9.61
CA VAL A 40 9.64 2.10 8.80
C VAL A 40 8.87 2.77 7.67
N VAL A 41 8.82 4.09 7.69
CA VAL A 41 8.23 4.86 6.59
C VAL A 41 9.30 5.13 5.54
N ILE A 42 9.03 4.74 4.30
CA ILE A 42 9.87 5.11 3.14
C ILE A 42 9.11 6.12 2.29
N ALA A 43 9.71 7.30 2.06
CA ALA A 43 9.15 8.32 1.18
C ALA A 43 10.23 9.29 0.67
N ARG A 44 9.90 10.10 -0.35
CA ARG A 44 10.77 11.15 -0.87
C ARG A 44 10.87 12.36 0.04
N SER A 45 9.80 12.66 0.77
CA SER A 45 9.71 13.75 1.75
C SER A 45 9.62 13.18 3.16
N ASN A 46 9.78 14.04 4.18
CA ASN A 46 9.74 13.64 5.58
C ASN A 46 8.40 12.96 5.99
N ALA A 47 8.43 12.28 7.13
CA ALA A 47 7.27 11.65 7.75
C ALA A 47 7.13 12.04 9.23
N ASP A 48 7.57 13.26 9.59
CA ASP A 48 7.67 13.71 10.98
C ASP A 48 6.36 13.60 11.74
N GLU A 49 5.24 13.93 11.09
CA GLU A 49 3.90 13.82 11.69
C GLU A 49 3.56 12.34 12.00
N THR A 50 3.84 11.43 11.08
CA THR A 50 3.59 9.99 11.27
C THR A 50 4.46 9.45 12.41
N ILE A 51 5.75 9.79 12.41
CA ILE A 51 6.68 9.39 13.46
C ILE A 51 6.20 9.91 14.82
N SER A 52 5.86 11.20 14.90
CA SER A 52 5.39 11.84 16.14
C SER A 52 4.13 11.19 16.68
N LYS A 53 3.15 10.87 15.82
CA LYS A 53 1.92 10.17 16.21
C LYS A 53 2.22 8.76 16.77
N ILE A 54 3.07 8.00 16.10
CA ILE A 54 3.40 6.63 16.52
C ILE A 54 4.22 6.64 17.81
N THR A 55 5.26 7.47 17.89
CA THR A 55 6.15 7.51 19.06
C THR A 55 5.47 8.14 20.28
N GLY A 56 4.57 9.11 20.06
CA GLY A 56 3.75 9.71 21.13
C GLY A 56 2.79 8.71 21.79
N GLU A 57 2.42 7.63 21.11
CA GLU A 57 1.63 6.53 21.66
C GLU A 57 2.52 5.34 22.14
N GLY A 58 3.85 5.53 22.21
CA GLY A 58 4.81 4.50 22.68
C GLY A 58 5.22 3.47 21.62
N GLY A 59 4.77 3.61 20.38
CA GLY A 59 5.19 2.77 19.26
C GLY A 59 6.60 3.10 18.76
N LYS A 60 7.18 2.21 17.94
CA LYS A 60 8.46 2.41 17.27
C LYS A 60 8.26 2.78 15.82
N CYS A 61 8.82 3.92 15.42
CA CYS A 61 8.78 4.36 14.02
C CYS A 61 10.05 5.10 13.64
N CYS A 62 10.52 4.87 12.43
CA CYS A 62 11.58 5.65 11.82
C CYS A 62 11.28 5.97 10.35
N PHE A 63 12.04 6.90 9.80
CA PHE A 63 11.94 7.32 8.40
C PHE A 63 13.23 6.98 7.67
N VAL A 64 13.10 6.45 6.46
CA VAL A 64 14.20 6.28 5.52
C VAL A 64 13.80 6.94 4.19
N ARG A 65 14.68 7.81 3.70
CA ARG A 65 14.40 8.53 2.46
C ARG A 65 14.75 7.68 1.25
N ALA A 66 13.77 7.44 0.36
CA ALA A 66 14.01 6.84 -0.95
C ALA A 66 12.88 7.17 -1.93
N ASP A 67 13.21 7.24 -3.22
CA ASP A 67 12.28 7.23 -4.32
C ASP A 67 12.09 5.77 -4.79
N VAL A 68 10.86 5.25 -4.66
CA VAL A 68 10.55 3.85 -5.03
C VAL A 68 10.79 3.55 -6.51
N THR A 69 10.85 4.58 -7.36
CA THR A 69 11.16 4.42 -8.78
C THR A 69 12.65 4.21 -9.07
N LYS A 70 13.50 4.32 -8.04
CA LYS A 70 14.97 4.24 -8.14
C LYS A 70 15.46 2.99 -7.41
N GLU A 71 15.78 1.94 -8.18
CA GLU A 71 16.22 0.66 -7.62
C GLU A 71 17.37 0.82 -6.61
N ALA A 72 18.41 1.61 -6.96
CA ALA A 72 19.56 1.82 -6.07
C ALA A 72 19.19 2.53 -4.74
N GLU A 73 18.20 3.44 -4.76
CA GLU A 73 17.73 4.09 -3.52
C GLU A 73 16.92 3.09 -2.67
N VAL A 74 16.12 2.23 -3.29
CA VAL A 74 15.38 1.17 -2.59
C VAL A 74 16.34 0.18 -1.96
N ASP A 75 17.34 -0.30 -2.69
CA ASP A 75 18.34 -1.24 -2.17
C ASP A 75 19.11 -0.65 -0.99
N ALA A 76 19.52 0.62 -1.10
CA ALA A 76 20.21 1.32 0.00
C ALA A 76 19.31 1.48 1.25
N ALA A 77 18.03 1.83 1.03
CA ALA A 77 17.05 1.96 2.11
C ALA A 77 16.80 0.64 2.84
N LEU A 78 16.64 -0.46 2.10
CA LEU A 78 16.43 -1.78 2.68
C LEU A 78 17.69 -2.28 3.42
N ALA A 79 18.89 -1.99 2.91
CA ALA A 79 20.15 -2.30 3.60
C ALA A 79 20.27 -1.53 4.93
N GLU A 80 19.90 -0.24 4.95
CA GLU A 80 19.84 0.57 6.18
C GLU A 80 18.85 -0.03 7.20
N ILE A 81 17.67 -0.45 6.75
CA ILE A 81 16.64 -1.08 7.60
C ILE A 81 17.18 -2.39 8.18
N MET A 82 17.79 -3.23 7.36
CA MET A 82 18.39 -4.48 7.83
C MET A 82 19.50 -4.27 8.84
N GLN A 83 20.33 -3.22 8.65
CA GLN A 83 21.37 -2.88 9.62
C GLN A 83 20.78 -2.44 10.98
N LYS A 84 19.66 -1.71 10.99
CA LYS A 84 19.04 -1.16 12.20
C LYS A 84 18.14 -2.15 12.91
N SER A 85 17.28 -2.83 12.16
CA SER A 85 16.18 -3.65 12.70
C SER A 85 16.42 -5.16 12.52
N GLY A 86 17.36 -5.55 11.66
CA GLY A 86 17.77 -6.95 11.45
C GLY A 86 16.78 -7.82 10.69
N ARG A 87 15.61 -7.28 10.31
CA ARG A 87 14.55 -8.04 9.63
C ARG A 87 13.59 -7.15 8.85
N ILE A 88 12.87 -7.72 7.92
CA ILE A 88 11.73 -7.12 7.21
C ILE A 88 10.65 -8.20 7.13
N ASP A 89 9.50 -7.99 7.77
CA ASP A 89 8.40 -8.97 7.83
C ASP A 89 7.21 -8.57 6.96
N VAL A 90 6.91 -7.28 6.90
CA VAL A 90 5.76 -6.75 6.19
C VAL A 90 6.19 -5.60 5.30
N VAL A 91 5.70 -5.59 4.07
CA VAL A 91 5.82 -4.43 3.17
C VAL A 91 4.43 -4.02 2.71
N PHE A 92 4.04 -2.79 3.01
CA PHE A 92 2.87 -2.16 2.44
C PHE A 92 3.32 -1.16 1.37
N ASN A 93 3.23 -1.57 0.12
CA ASN A 93 3.52 -0.77 -1.05
C ASN A 93 2.36 0.18 -1.33
N ASN A 94 2.41 1.39 -0.76
CA ASN A 94 1.33 2.36 -0.86
C ASN A 94 1.72 3.61 -1.67
N ALA A 95 2.99 3.85 -1.92
CA ALA A 95 3.42 5.01 -2.71
C ALA A 95 2.78 5.00 -4.10
N GLY A 96 2.09 6.07 -4.44
CA GLY A 96 1.40 6.17 -5.74
C GLY A 96 0.95 7.58 -6.05
N ILE A 97 0.66 7.81 -7.32
CA ILE A 97 0.14 9.08 -7.86
C ILE A 97 -1.02 8.80 -8.80
N CYS A 98 -1.90 9.79 -8.96
CA CYS A 98 -2.96 9.78 -9.96
C CYS A 98 -2.93 11.09 -10.75
N LYS A 99 -3.11 11.02 -12.05
CA LYS A 99 -3.30 12.18 -12.94
C LYS A 99 -4.64 12.06 -13.64
N HIS A 100 -5.49 13.04 -13.44
CA HIS A 100 -6.77 13.12 -14.13
C HIS A 100 -6.58 13.91 -15.43
N GLN A 101 -6.48 13.21 -16.55
CA GLN A 101 -6.23 13.81 -17.87
C GLN A 101 -6.90 12.98 -18.96
N SER A 102 -7.42 13.65 -19.99
CA SER A 102 -7.79 13.01 -21.26
C SER A 102 -6.56 12.36 -21.90
N THR A 103 -6.73 11.19 -22.51
CA THR A 103 -5.64 10.52 -23.24
C THR A 103 -5.15 11.31 -24.45
N PHE A 104 -5.95 12.23 -24.97
CA PHE A 104 -5.54 13.13 -26.05
C PHE A 104 -4.63 14.27 -25.59
N GLU A 105 -4.67 14.60 -24.28
CA GLU A 105 -3.89 15.69 -23.69
C GLU A 105 -2.69 15.15 -22.88
N ALA A 106 -2.81 13.94 -22.35
CA ALA A 106 -1.76 13.31 -21.56
C ALA A 106 -0.52 13.02 -22.41
N SER A 107 0.63 13.48 -21.97
CA SER A 107 1.90 13.14 -22.60
C SER A 107 2.33 11.69 -22.28
N VAL A 108 3.20 11.13 -23.12
CA VAL A 108 3.86 9.84 -22.79
C VAL A 108 4.72 9.94 -21.51
N ALA A 109 5.21 11.14 -21.18
CA ALA A 109 5.94 11.38 -19.93
C ALA A 109 5.00 11.26 -18.71
N ASP A 110 3.78 11.84 -18.78
CA ASP A 110 2.76 11.69 -17.73
C ASP A 110 2.35 10.23 -17.54
N TRP A 111 2.16 9.50 -18.64
CA TRP A 111 1.90 8.08 -18.61
C TRP A 111 3.01 7.33 -17.87
N ARG A 112 4.27 7.55 -18.27
CA ARG A 112 5.43 6.89 -17.66
C ARG A 112 5.55 7.20 -16.17
N GLU A 113 5.38 8.45 -15.77
CA GLU A 113 5.47 8.85 -14.37
C GLU A 113 4.48 8.06 -13.49
N VAL A 114 3.23 7.86 -13.97
CA VAL A 114 2.22 7.08 -13.25
C VAL A 114 2.58 5.59 -13.22
N ILE A 115 2.97 5.02 -14.35
CA ILE A 115 3.38 3.60 -14.44
C ILE A 115 4.63 3.34 -13.59
N ASP A 116 5.64 4.21 -13.70
CA ASP A 116 6.90 4.04 -12.97
C ASP A 116 6.68 4.13 -11.45
N THR A 117 5.82 5.04 -11.00
CA THR A 117 5.55 5.17 -9.57
C THR A 117 4.67 4.03 -9.05
N ASN A 118 3.52 3.78 -9.72
CA ASN A 118 2.46 2.92 -9.17
C ASN A 118 2.68 1.43 -9.42
N LEU A 119 3.39 1.06 -10.50
CA LEU A 119 3.59 -0.34 -10.87
C LEU A 119 5.06 -0.73 -10.78
N THR A 120 5.95 -0.02 -11.48
CA THR A 120 7.38 -0.34 -11.47
C THR A 120 7.99 -0.15 -10.07
N GLY A 121 7.62 0.92 -9.36
CA GLY A 121 8.09 1.19 -8.00
C GLY A 121 7.62 0.15 -6.98
N GLU A 122 6.36 -0.31 -7.07
CA GLU A 122 5.87 -1.41 -6.24
C GLU A 122 6.61 -2.72 -6.55
N TYR A 123 6.90 -2.99 -7.83
CA TYR A 123 7.68 -4.16 -8.22
C TYR A 123 9.11 -4.13 -7.68
N ILE A 124 9.81 -2.99 -7.81
CA ILE A 124 11.18 -2.81 -7.29
C ILE A 124 11.22 -3.10 -5.79
N MET A 125 10.32 -2.48 -5.03
CA MET A 125 10.26 -2.65 -3.58
C MET A 125 9.89 -4.09 -3.19
N ALA A 126 8.87 -4.67 -3.81
CA ALA A 126 8.44 -6.03 -3.53
C ALA A 126 9.55 -7.04 -3.80
N ARG A 127 10.23 -6.93 -4.95
CA ARG A 127 11.32 -7.82 -5.36
C ARG A 127 12.52 -7.72 -4.41
N ALA A 128 12.95 -6.50 -4.08
CA ALA A 128 14.11 -6.29 -3.21
C ALA A 128 13.83 -6.80 -1.78
N ALA A 129 12.63 -6.51 -1.23
CA ALA A 129 12.22 -7.01 0.08
C ALA A 129 12.09 -8.54 0.10
N ALA A 130 11.46 -9.14 -0.93
CA ALA A 130 11.32 -10.60 -1.02
C ALA A 130 12.69 -11.31 -1.07
N LYS A 131 13.67 -10.75 -1.79
CA LYS A 131 15.03 -11.29 -1.81
C LYS A 131 15.64 -11.32 -0.41
N ILE A 132 15.53 -10.23 0.34
CA ILE A 132 16.00 -10.15 1.75
C ILE A 132 15.24 -11.17 2.62
N MET A 133 13.92 -11.29 2.47
CA MET A 133 13.11 -12.27 3.21
C MET A 133 13.61 -13.69 2.95
N VAL A 134 13.85 -14.08 1.69
CA VAL A 134 14.36 -15.41 1.33
C VAL A 134 15.75 -15.66 1.91
N GLU A 135 16.67 -14.70 1.75
CA GLU A 135 18.06 -14.81 2.25
C GLU A 135 18.13 -14.96 3.78
N ASN A 136 17.14 -14.42 4.49
CA ASN A 136 17.09 -14.47 5.96
C ASN A 136 16.07 -15.48 6.52
N GLY A 137 15.44 -16.30 5.68
CA GLY A 137 14.45 -17.30 6.11
C GLY A 137 13.18 -16.69 6.72
N ILE A 138 12.80 -15.50 6.30
CA ILE A 138 11.63 -14.77 6.79
C ILE A 138 10.41 -15.08 5.92
N HIS A 139 9.38 -15.65 6.49
CA HIS A 139 8.09 -15.88 5.83
C HIS A 139 7.26 -14.60 5.94
N GLY A 140 7.50 -13.66 5.02
CA GLY A 140 6.96 -12.32 5.07
C GLY A 140 5.60 -12.14 4.39
N SER A 141 5.06 -10.92 4.49
CA SER A 141 3.85 -10.50 3.79
C SER A 141 4.08 -9.21 3.01
N ILE A 142 3.77 -9.23 1.74
CA ILE A 142 3.82 -8.07 0.85
C ILE A 142 2.39 -7.72 0.45
N ILE A 143 2.01 -6.46 0.67
CA ILE A 143 0.68 -5.94 0.39
C ILE A 143 0.85 -4.79 -0.59
N ASN A 144 0.33 -4.96 -1.80
CA ASN A 144 0.41 -3.97 -2.86
C ASN A 144 -0.87 -3.11 -2.88
N MET A 145 -0.72 -1.80 -2.96
CA MET A 145 -1.84 -0.88 -3.06
C MET A 145 -2.36 -0.84 -4.50
N ALA A 146 -3.37 -1.63 -4.77
CA ALA A 146 -4.12 -1.55 -6.01
C ALA A 146 -5.20 -0.45 -5.94
N SER A 147 -6.34 -0.66 -6.54
CA SER A 147 -7.51 0.22 -6.52
C SER A 147 -8.68 -0.49 -7.20
N MET A 148 -9.91 -0.15 -6.86
CA MET A 148 -11.08 -0.50 -7.69
C MET A 148 -10.88 -0.13 -9.17
N SER A 149 -10.09 0.93 -9.43
CA SER A 149 -9.71 1.39 -10.77
C SER A 149 -8.87 0.37 -11.56
N GLY A 150 -8.34 -0.65 -10.93
CA GLY A 150 -7.71 -1.79 -11.60
C GLY A 150 -8.70 -2.80 -12.15
N THR A 151 -9.97 -2.75 -11.71
CA THR A 151 -11.04 -3.67 -12.09
C THR A 151 -12.06 -2.99 -13.00
N ILE A 152 -12.32 -1.69 -12.78
CA ILE A 152 -13.28 -0.89 -13.56
C ILE A 152 -12.61 0.34 -14.18
N ALA A 153 -13.27 0.97 -15.15
CA ALA A 153 -12.91 2.30 -15.63
C ALA A 153 -13.78 3.35 -14.91
N ASN A 154 -13.11 4.34 -14.31
CA ASN A 154 -13.78 5.38 -13.53
C ASN A 154 -14.51 6.40 -14.41
N ILE A 155 -15.62 6.88 -13.92
CA ILE A 155 -16.38 8.01 -14.48
C ILE A 155 -16.69 9.01 -13.36
N PRO A 156 -16.84 10.33 -13.68
CA PRO A 156 -16.66 10.96 -15.00
C PRO A 156 -15.20 11.31 -15.34
N GLN A 157 -14.25 11.15 -14.40
CA GLN A 157 -12.86 11.54 -14.60
C GLN A 157 -12.09 10.56 -15.51
N TRP A 158 -11.21 11.11 -16.34
CA TRP A 158 -10.29 10.34 -17.16
C TRP A 158 -8.96 10.12 -16.44
N GLN A 159 -8.53 8.87 -16.34
CA GLN A 159 -7.30 8.48 -15.63
C GLN A 159 -6.70 7.18 -16.18
N CYS A 160 -6.59 7.06 -17.48
CA CYS A 160 -6.20 5.84 -18.19
C CYS A 160 -4.89 5.22 -17.64
N SER A 161 -3.85 6.03 -17.43
CA SER A 161 -2.56 5.57 -16.90
C SER A 161 -2.68 4.99 -15.48
N TYR A 162 -3.51 5.61 -14.63
CA TYR A 162 -3.78 5.12 -13.28
C TYR A 162 -4.50 3.78 -13.30
N ASN A 163 -5.60 3.67 -14.09
CA ASN A 163 -6.35 2.42 -14.22
C ASN A 163 -5.45 1.29 -14.72
N ALA A 164 -4.66 1.54 -15.76
CA ALA A 164 -3.71 0.57 -16.29
C ALA A 164 -2.67 0.14 -15.24
N SER A 165 -2.11 1.11 -14.48
CA SER A 165 -1.13 0.82 -13.42
C SER A 165 -1.73 -0.08 -12.34
N LYS A 166 -2.97 0.20 -11.90
CA LYS A 166 -3.63 -0.56 -10.81
C LYS A 166 -4.12 -1.93 -11.26
N ALA A 167 -4.55 -2.08 -12.51
CA ALA A 167 -4.78 -3.39 -13.13
C ALA A 167 -3.49 -4.22 -13.20
N GLY A 168 -2.38 -3.58 -13.57
CA GLY A 168 -1.05 -4.18 -13.56
C GLY A 168 -0.64 -4.66 -12.18
N VAL A 169 -0.88 -3.86 -11.12
CA VAL A 169 -0.59 -4.23 -9.72
C VAL A 169 -1.37 -5.47 -9.30
N ILE A 170 -2.68 -5.55 -9.62
CA ILE A 170 -3.50 -6.73 -9.28
C ILE A 170 -2.92 -7.99 -9.94
N HIS A 171 -2.56 -7.92 -11.22
CA HIS A 171 -2.04 -9.09 -11.92
C HIS A 171 -0.59 -9.43 -11.52
N MET A 172 0.26 -8.43 -11.33
CA MET A 172 1.61 -8.60 -10.79
C MET A 172 1.58 -9.30 -9.42
N THR A 173 0.64 -8.91 -8.54
CA THR A 173 0.44 -9.53 -7.23
C THR A 173 0.22 -11.05 -7.35
N ARG A 174 -0.64 -11.50 -8.27
CA ARG A 174 -0.89 -12.93 -8.53
C ARG A 174 0.37 -13.66 -9.00
N SER A 175 1.12 -13.03 -9.90
CA SER A 175 2.36 -13.61 -10.45
C SER A 175 3.42 -13.79 -9.38
N LEU A 176 3.64 -12.75 -8.55
CA LEU A 176 4.61 -12.80 -7.45
C LEU A 176 4.17 -13.77 -6.35
N ALA A 177 2.88 -13.83 -6.04
CA ALA A 177 2.34 -14.79 -5.08
C ALA A 177 2.61 -16.25 -5.49
N LEU A 178 2.37 -16.56 -6.77
CA LEU A 178 2.62 -17.90 -7.32
C LEU A 178 4.12 -18.26 -7.25
N GLU A 179 4.98 -17.32 -7.62
CA GLU A 179 6.43 -17.54 -7.66
C GLU A 179 7.04 -17.72 -6.26
N TRP A 180 6.58 -16.92 -5.27
CA TRP A 180 7.20 -16.81 -3.95
C TRP A 180 6.53 -17.65 -2.87
N ALA A 181 5.39 -18.29 -3.17
CA ALA A 181 4.70 -19.17 -2.20
C ALA A 181 5.62 -20.30 -1.66
N LYS A 182 6.49 -20.85 -2.48
CA LYS A 182 7.46 -21.88 -2.08
C LYS A 182 8.47 -21.41 -1.02
N TYR A 183 8.65 -20.09 -0.86
CA TYR A 183 9.50 -19.49 0.17
C TYR A 183 8.70 -19.04 1.40
N GLY A 184 7.40 -19.31 1.45
CA GLY A 184 6.52 -18.90 2.54
C GLY A 184 6.18 -17.41 2.52
N ILE A 185 6.48 -16.68 1.43
CA ILE A 185 6.15 -15.26 1.26
C ILE A 185 4.75 -15.16 0.67
N ARG A 186 3.88 -14.40 1.33
CA ARG A 186 2.54 -14.09 0.83
C ARG A 186 2.55 -12.72 0.13
N VAL A 187 1.89 -12.63 -1.00
CA VAL A 187 1.73 -11.39 -1.75
C VAL A 187 0.26 -11.19 -2.07
N ASN A 188 -0.32 -10.10 -1.61
CA ASN A 188 -1.73 -9.77 -1.84
C ASN A 188 -1.87 -8.30 -2.24
N SER A 189 -3.01 -7.92 -2.80
CA SER A 189 -3.34 -6.53 -3.09
C SER A 189 -4.55 -6.07 -2.27
N LEU A 190 -4.59 -4.76 -2.01
CA LEU A 190 -5.72 -4.05 -1.45
C LEU A 190 -6.23 -3.08 -2.50
N SER A 191 -7.51 -3.15 -2.82
CA SER A 191 -8.20 -2.32 -3.81
C SER A 191 -9.25 -1.43 -3.14
N PRO A 192 -8.86 -0.23 -2.67
CA PRO A 192 -9.82 0.72 -2.12
C PRO A 192 -10.71 1.32 -3.20
N GLY A 193 -11.94 1.69 -2.81
CA GLY A 193 -12.80 2.61 -3.53
C GLY A 193 -12.41 4.07 -3.29
N TYR A 194 -13.41 4.96 -3.29
CA TYR A 194 -13.20 6.36 -2.92
C TYR A 194 -13.02 6.50 -1.41
N ILE A 195 -11.84 6.93 -0.99
CA ILE A 195 -11.46 7.12 0.41
C ILE A 195 -11.24 8.60 0.70
N ALA A 196 -11.86 9.10 1.77
CA ALA A 196 -11.72 10.48 2.22
C ALA A 196 -10.32 10.70 2.82
N THR A 197 -9.40 11.20 2.01
CA THR A 197 -8.03 11.54 2.41
C THR A 197 -7.79 13.04 2.23
N PRO A 198 -6.73 13.62 2.79
CA PRO A 198 -6.35 15.00 2.45
C PRO A 198 -6.23 15.25 0.94
N MET A 199 -5.81 14.26 0.17
CA MET A 199 -5.74 14.36 -1.30
C MET A 199 -7.14 14.48 -1.93
N SER A 200 -8.17 13.87 -1.37
CA SER A 200 -9.54 13.95 -1.86
C SER A 200 -10.28 15.22 -1.40
N VAL A 201 -9.74 15.93 -0.39
CA VAL A 201 -10.30 17.24 0.04
C VAL A 201 -10.21 18.25 -1.10
N ASP A 202 -9.11 18.26 -1.83
CA ASP A 202 -8.86 19.17 -2.97
C ASP A 202 -9.58 18.74 -4.26
N THR A 203 -10.28 17.61 -4.25
CA THR A 203 -11.07 17.15 -5.40
C THR A 203 -12.26 18.08 -5.61
N PRO A 204 -12.54 18.56 -6.85
CA PRO A 204 -13.70 19.38 -7.17
C PRO A 204 -15.00 18.77 -6.66
N GLN A 205 -15.90 19.61 -6.12
CA GLN A 205 -17.14 19.13 -5.52
C GLN A 205 -18.02 18.39 -6.55
N GLU A 206 -18.01 18.85 -7.82
CA GLU A 206 -18.74 18.22 -8.91
C GLU A 206 -18.36 16.75 -9.13
N LEU A 207 -17.07 16.42 -8.94
CA LEU A 207 -16.63 15.02 -9.00
C LEU A 207 -17.12 14.21 -7.81
N LYS A 208 -17.07 14.79 -6.60
CA LYS A 208 -17.60 14.12 -5.40
C LYS A 208 -19.09 13.85 -5.54
N ASP A 209 -19.84 14.83 -6.03
CA ASP A 209 -21.28 14.71 -6.26
C ASP A 209 -21.60 13.66 -7.33
N ALA A 210 -20.73 13.51 -8.34
CA ALA A 210 -20.86 12.47 -9.36
C ALA A 210 -20.55 11.07 -8.83
N TRP A 211 -19.62 10.93 -7.88
CA TRP A 211 -19.24 9.63 -7.32
C TRP A 211 -20.28 9.08 -6.33
N MET A 212 -20.87 9.96 -5.50
CA MET A 212 -21.74 9.57 -4.39
C MET A 212 -22.92 8.68 -4.79
N PRO A 213 -23.66 8.98 -5.88
CA PRO A 213 -24.76 8.10 -6.33
C PRO A 213 -24.31 6.73 -6.81
N LEU A 214 -23.03 6.59 -7.20
CA LEU A 214 -22.45 5.36 -7.70
C LEU A 214 -21.87 4.48 -6.58
N ILE A 215 -21.77 4.99 -5.35
CA ILE A 215 -21.35 4.22 -4.18
C ILE A 215 -22.60 3.70 -3.46
N PRO A 216 -22.89 2.38 -3.43
CA PRO A 216 -24.10 1.85 -2.77
C PRO A 216 -24.20 2.21 -1.28
N MET A 217 -23.08 2.35 -0.58
CA MET A 217 -23.06 2.83 0.82
C MET A 217 -23.29 4.34 0.96
N HIS A 218 -23.44 5.10 -0.15
CA HIS A 218 -23.70 6.54 -0.19
C HIS A 218 -22.73 7.40 0.63
N ARG A 219 -21.48 6.94 0.79
CA ARG A 219 -20.38 7.70 1.41
C ARG A 219 -19.04 7.23 0.90
N MET A 220 -18.05 8.07 1.01
CA MET A 220 -16.65 7.65 0.88
C MET A 220 -16.28 6.81 2.11
N GLY A 221 -15.33 5.88 1.94
CA GLY A 221 -14.66 5.23 3.05
C GLY A 221 -13.68 6.18 3.74
N THR A 222 -13.22 5.81 4.94
CA THR A 222 -12.13 6.50 5.62
C THR A 222 -10.84 5.67 5.56
N PRO A 223 -9.65 6.30 5.71
CA PRO A 223 -8.39 5.55 5.76
C PRO A 223 -8.37 4.49 6.87
N GLU A 224 -9.04 4.74 8.00
CA GLU A 224 -9.15 3.82 9.14
C GLU A 224 -9.88 2.53 8.77
N GLU A 225 -10.85 2.60 7.85
CA GLU A 225 -11.59 1.41 7.38
C GLU A 225 -10.75 0.46 6.52
N LEU A 226 -9.57 0.90 6.06
CA LEU A 226 -8.61 0.05 5.34
C LEU A 226 -7.65 -0.69 6.27
N VAL A 227 -7.42 -0.16 7.48
CA VAL A 227 -6.47 -0.72 8.44
C VAL A 227 -6.78 -2.18 8.79
N PRO A 228 -8.03 -2.60 9.06
CA PRO A 228 -8.34 -4.01 9.36
C PRO A 228 -7.94 -4.97 8.25
N ALA A 229 -8.15 -4.60 6.98
CA ALA A 229 -7.76 -5.43 5.84
C ALA A 229 -6.22 -5.55 5.74
N VAL A 230 -5.49 -4.45 5.97
CA VAL A 230 -4.03 -4.49 6.00
C VAL A 230 -3.51 -5.32 7.17
N LEU A 231 -4.06 -5.18 8.37
CA LEU A 231 -3.70 -6.00 9.54
C LEU A 231 -3.97 -7.49 9.29
N TYR A 232 -5.10 -7.83 8.68
CA TYR A 232 -5.39 -9.19 8.24
C TYR A 232 -4.28 -9.72 7.33
N LEU A 233 -3.96 -8.99 6.26
CA LEU A 233 -2.95 -9.41 5.29
C LEU A 233 -1.53 -9.44 5.86
N ALA A 234 -1.20 -8.53 6.80
CA ALA A 234 0.12 -8.44 7.44
C ALA A 234 0.39 -9.55 8.46
N SER A 235 -0.66 -10.05 9.10
CA SER A 235 -0.56 -10.95 10.26
C SER A 235 -0.69 -12.44 9.90
N SER A 236 -0.61 -13.31 10.93
CA SER A 236 -0.81 -14.75 10.80
C SER A 236 -2.26 -15.12 10.47
N ALA A 237 -3.23 -14.21 10.70
CA ALA A 237 -4.64 -14.40 10.34
C ALA A 237 -4.85 -14.74 8.86
N SER A 238 -3.95 -14.29 7.97
CA SER A 238 -4.00 -14.54 6.54
C SER A 238 -2.99 -15.62 6.07
N GLY A 239 -2.63 -16.56 6.94
CA GLY A 239 -1.59 -17.56 6.65
C GLY A 239 -1.81 -18.42 5.40
N TYR A 240 -3.06 -18.53 4.92
CA TYR A 240 -3.42 -19.26 3.69
C TYR A 240 -3.95 -18.34 2.58
N THR A 241 -3.75 -17.00 2.72
CA THR A 241 -4.20 -15.99 1.76
C THR A 241 -3.00 -15.43 1.02
N THR A 242 -2.86 -15.76 -0.27
CA THR A 242 -1.85 -15.20 -1.17
C THR A 242 -2.41 -15.12 -2.60
N GLY A 243 -1.99 -14.14 -3.38
CA GLY A 243 -2.49 -13.86 -4.73
C GLY A 243 -3.90 -13.27 -4.76
N SER A 244 -4.45 -12.88 -3.61
CA SER A 244 -5.79 -12.32 -3.49
C SER A 244 -5.77 -10.80 -3.63
N ASP A 245 -6.86 -10.24 -4.19
CA ASP A 245 -7.15 -8.82 -4.19
C ASP A 245 -8.34 -8.56 -3.25
N ILE A 246 -8.11 -7.78 -2.18
CA ILE A 246 -9.16 -7.42 -1.22
C ILE A 246 -9.73 -6.06 -1.61
N ILE A 247 -11.00 -6.06 -2.03
CA ILE A 247 -11.72 -4.86 -2.42
C ILE A 247 -12.42 -4.27 -1.19
N VAL A 248 -12.22 -2.96 -0.94
CA VAL A 248 -12.85 -2.19 0.14
C VAL A 248 -13.37 -0.89 -0.47
N ASP A 249 -14.56 -0.92 -1.06
CA ASP A 249 -15.06 0.11 -1.96
C ASP A 249 -16.52 0.53 -1.75
N GLY A 250 -17.18 0.09 -0.68
CA GLY A 250 -18.59 0.36 -0.43
C GLY A 250 -19.52 -0.23 -1.47
N ALA A 251 -19.11 -1.36 -2.07
CA ALA A 251 -19.79 -2.10 -3.14
C ALA A 251 -19.80 -1.37 -4.51
N TYR A 252 -18.92 -0.40 -4.73
CA TYR A 252 -18.83 0.34 -5.99
C TYR A 252 -18.62 -0.56 -7.21
N THR A 253 -17.85 -1.66 -7.07
CA THR A 253 -17.51 -2.56 -8.18
C THR A 253 -18.47 -3.78 -8.29
N CYS A 254 -19.59 -3.79 -7.58
CA CYS A 254 -20.50 -4.93 -7.58
C CYS A 254 -21.50 -4.93 -8.74
N PHE A 255 -21.53 -3.90 -9.59
CA PHE A 255 -22.46 -3.79 -10.74
C PHE A 255 -21.77 -3.16 -11.96
#